data_deebe91f9b364ccc99ce8f49b496018c
#
_entry.id   deebe91f9b364ccc99ce8f49b496018c
#
_cell.length_a   1.000
_cell.length_b   1.000
_cell.length_c   1.000
_cell.angle_alpha   90.00
_cell.angle_beta   90.00
_cell.angle_gamma   90.00
#
_symmetry.space_group_name_H-M   'P 1'
#
loop_
_entity.id
_entity.type
_entity.pdbx_description
1 polymer ?
#
loop_
_entity_poly.entity_id
_entity_poly.type
_entity_poly.pdbx_seq_one_letter_code
_entity_poly.pdbx_strand_id
1 'polypeptide(L)'
;REIDETKIDTSWLNRHLKYTHGYGATLSRVDKVTSSGQPDVLIGNIPPESEVEEIEITRPEIYFGELSNEYIVVNTDEKEFDYPDGQSNKYTMYKGKAGIKLNFFNRVLFSIKEGSLKLLVSSNIDSDSKIIIYRNVIDRVRKIMPRLSYEEDPYMVTVDGKLYWMMDAYTTSSYYPYSEPIDGNTGSTNYIR
;
A
#
# COMPACT_ATOMS: atom_id res chain seq x y z
N ARG A 1 4.01 3.08 8.62
CA ARG A 1 4.72 4.04 7.75
C ARG A 1 4.99 3.38 6.42
N GLU A 2 4.58 4.00 5.31
CA GLU A 2 4.88 3.52 3.97
C GLU A 2 6.37 3.61 3.66
N ILE A 3 6.82 2.77 2.74
CA ILE A 3 8.18 2.88 2.20
C ILE A 3 8.22 4.04 1.21
N ASP A 4 9.15 4.93 1.43
CA ASP A 4 9.50 5.97 0.47
C ASP A 4 10.53 5.37 -0.53
N GLU A 5 10.04 4.97 -1.69
CA GLU A 5 10.86 4.32 -2.73
C GLU A 5 12.03 5.18 -3.22
N THR A 6 11.97 6.49 -3.02
CA THR A 6 13.06 7.41 -3.38
C THR A 6 14.27 7.32 -2.46
N LYS A 7 14.08 6.76 -1.25
CA LYS A 7 15.11 6.63 -0.21
C LYS A 7 15.71 5.24 -0.10
N ILE A 8 15.23 4.28 -0.90
CA ILE A 8 15.78 2.93 -0.94
C ILE A 8 17.03 2.93 -1.82
N ASP A 9 18.02 2.11 -1.44
CA ASP A 9 19.20 1.83 -2.27
C ASP A 9 18.77 1.41 -3.68
N THR A 10 19.47 1.94 -4.68
CA THR A 10 19.16 1.77 -6.11
C THR A 10 19.33 0.35 -6.64
N SER A 11 19.79 -0.60 -5.81
CA SER A 11 19.87 -2.02 -6.18
C SER A 11 18.49 -2.57 -6.51
N TRP A 12 18.35 -3.19 -7.69
CA TRP A 12 17.11 -3.82 -8.11
C TRP A 12 16.59 -4.85 -7.09
N LEU A 13 17.49 -5.65 -6.52
CA LEU A 13 17.15 -6.65 -5.50
C LEU A 13 16.54 -5.98 -4.27
N ASN A 14 17.16 -4.92 -3.77
CA ASN A 14 16.65 -4.21 -2.61
C ASN A 14 15.28 -3.59 -2.87
N ARG A 15 15.09 -2.96 -4.03
CA ARG A 15 13.84 -2.26 -4.37
C ARG A 15 12.66 -3.21 -4.59
N HIS A 16 12.91 -4.37 -5.22
CA HIS A 16 11.81 -5.22 -5.68
C HIS A 16 11.63 -6.51 -4.88
N LEU A 17 12.67 -6.99 -4.17
CA LEU A 17 12.61 -8.27 -3.44
C LEU A 17 12.74 -8.10 -1.93
N LYS A 18 13.53 -7.12 -1.45
CA LYS A 18 13.87 -6.98 -0.03
C LYS A 18 13.01 -5.96 0.71
N TYR A 19 12.91 -4.74 0.20
CA TYR A 19 12.10 -3.67 0.81
C TYR A 19 10.73 -3.60 0.14
N THR A 20 9.94 -4.64 0.32
CA THR A 20 8.68 -4.86 -0.41
C THR A 20 7.49 -4.15 0.22
N HIS A 21 7.54 -3.82 1.52
CA HIS A 21 6.40 -3.30 2.27
C HIS A 21 6.80 -2.24 3.28
N GLY A 22 5.85 -1.36 3.59
CA GLY A 22 5.90 -0.46 4.73
C GLY A 22 5.49 -1.17 6.00
N TYR A 23 5.60 -0.50 7.15
CA TYR A 23 5.41 -1.15 8.44
C TYR A 23 4.65 -0.27 9.42
N GLY A 24 3.55 -0.81 9.95
CA GLY A 24 2.76 -0.24 11.02
C GLY A 24 2.05 1.07 10.68
N ALA A 25 1.22 1.50 11.59
CA ALA A 25 0.56 2.79 11.57
C ALA A 25 0.75 3.49 12.92
N THR A 26 0.62 4.79 12.94
CA THR A 26 0.61 5.59 14.16
C THR A 26 -0.76 6.26 14.27
N LEU A 27 -1.36 6.16 15.43
CA LEU A 27 -2.63 6.80 15.75
C LEU A 27 -2.45 7.66 16.99
N SER A 28 -2.85 8.92 16.92
CA SER A 28 -2.83 9.84 18.04
C SER A 28 -4.19 10.47 18.24
N ARG A 29 -4.47 10.90 19.48
CA ARG A 29 -5.67 11.64 19.80
C ARG A 29 -5.55 13.06 19.25
N VAL A 30 -6.68 13.58 18.74
CA VAL A 30 -6.75 14.97 18.28
C VAL A 30 -7.21 15.94 19.38
N ASP A 31 -7.82 15.41 20.44
CA ASP A 31 -8.39 16.17 21.55
C ASP A 31 -7.46 16.29 22.76
N LYS A 32 -6.29 15.63 22.73
CA LYS A 32 -5.33 15.62 23.84
C LYS A 32 -3.88 15.75 23.37
N VAL A 33 -3.11 16.40 24.22
CA VAL A 33 -1.65 16.46 24.13
C VAL A 33 -1.05 16.06 25.47
N THR A 34 0.16 15.57 25.45
CA THR A 34 0.93 15.28 26.67
C THR A 34 1.33 16.56 27.38
N SER A 35 1.80 16.48 28.61
CA SER A 35 2.30 17.62 29.38
C SER A 35 3.50 18.33 28.71
N SER A 36 4.19 17.68 27.80
CA SER A 36 5.29 18.22 26.99
C SER A 36 4.83 18.82 25.65
N GLY A 37 3.50 18.84 25.38
CA GLY A 37 2.96 19.36 24.12
C GLY A 37 3.06 18.38 22.93
N GLN A 38 3.45 17.14 23.17
CA GLN A 38 3.49 16.10 22.13
C GLN A 38 2.10 15.47 21.92
N PRO A 39 1.79 14.90 20.75
CA PRO A 39 0.57 14.13 20.53
C PRO A 39 0.42 12.99 21.54
N ASP A 40 -0.79 12.78 22.03
CA ASP A 40 -1.14 11.60 22.85
C ASP A 40 -1.33 10.41 21.93
N VAL A 41 -0.35 9.48 21.93
CA VAL A 41 -0.25 8.39 20.94
C VAL A 41 -0.97 7.16 21.45
N LEU A 42 -1.98 6.70 20.73
CA LEU A 42 -2.73 5.47 21.01
C LEU A 42 -2.09 4.23 20.38
N ILE A 43 -1.52 4.37 19.18
CA ILE A 43 -0.74 3.33 18.50
C ILE A 43 0.60 3.93 18.10
N GLY A 44 1.67 3.30 18.53
CA GLY A 44 3.04 3.76 18.22
C GLY A 44 4.04 2.61 18.28
N ASN A 45 5.31 2.95 18.31
CA ASN A 45 6.45 2.04 18.38
C ASN A 45 6.68 1.17 17.12
N ILE A 46 7.77 0.40 17.14
CA ILE A 46 8.17 -0.61 16.14
C ILE A 46 8.70 -1.83 16.92
N PRO A 47 7.97 -2.96 16.97
CA PRO A 47 6.64 -3.18 16.37
C PRO A 47 5.54 -2.28 16.98
N PRO A 48 4.41 -2.07 16.27
CA PRO A 48 3.35 -1.22 16.77
C PRO A 48 2.71 -1.80 18.03
N GLU A 49 2.60 -0.95 19.04
CA GLU A 49 1.94 -1.25 20.31
C GLU A 49 0.73 -0.34 20.45
N SER A 50 -0.35 -0.85 20.98
CA SER A 50 -1.58 -0.11 21.23
C SER A 50 -1.88 -0.01 22.72
N GLU A 51 -2.31 1.17 23.17
CA GLU A 51 -2.85 1.35 24.51
C GLU A 51 -4.29 0.82 24.66
N VAL A 52 -4.96 0.53 23.53
CA VAL A 52 -6.35 0.09 23.45
C VAL A 52 -6.40 -1.23 22.69
N GLU A 53 -6.92 -2.28 23.32
CA GLU A 53 -6.94 -3.64 22.75
C GLU A 53 -7.73 -3.72 21.44
N GLU A 54 -8.83 -2.96 21.32
CA GLU A 54 -9.72 -2.98 20.17
C GLU A 54 -9.07 -2.45 18.88
N ILE A 55 -7.96 -1.69 19.00
CA ILE A 55 -7.24 -1.13 17.86
C ILE A 55 -5.83 -1.69 17.71
N GLU A 56 -5.50 -2.79 18.41
CA GLU A 56 -4.22 -3.47 18.27
C GLU A 56 -3.95 -3.88 16.81
N ILE A 57 -2.70 -3.71 16.34
CA ILE A 57 -2.29 -4.11 14.99
C ILE A 57 -1.51 -5.41 15.07
N THR A 58 -2.11 -6.50 14.60
CA THR A 58 -1.48 -7.82 14.55
C THR A 58 -0.79 -8.11 13.21
N ARG A 59 -1.11 -7.34 12.16
CA ARG A 59 -0.54 -7.47 10.82
C ARG A 59 -0.12 -6.09 10.31
N PRO A 60 1.10 -5.67 10.67
CA PRO A 60 1.58 -4.32 10.39
C PRO A 60 2.14 -4.11 8.98
N GLU A 61 2.31 -5.17 8.17
CA GLU A 61 2.94 -5.08 6.85
C GLU A 61 2.03 -4.38 5.83
N ILE A 62 2.51 -3.33 5.20
CA ILE A 62 1.78 -2.48 4.24
C ILE A 62 2.38 -2.66 2.85
N TYR A 63 1.76 -3.49 2.02
CA TYR A 63 2.20 -3.77 0.64
C TYR A 63 1.61 -2.82 -0.40
N PHE A 64 0.54 -2.12 -0.06
CA PHE A 64 -0.18 -1.17 -0.90
C PHE A 64 -0.28 0.17 -0.18
N GLY A 65 -0.04 1.27 -0.88
CA GLY A 65 -0.07 2.58 -0.27
C GLY A 65 -0.04 3.70 -1.30
N GLU A 66 -0.02 4.94 -0.86
CA GLU A 66 0.00 6.11 -1.73
C GLU A 66 1.38 6.36 -2.35
N LEU A 67 2.45 5.98 -1.65
CA LEU A 67 3.84 6.16 -2.09
C LEU A 67 4.42 4.94 -2.82
N SER A 68 3.63 3.86 -2.94
CA SER A 68 4.06 2.58 -3.51
C SER A 68 3.76 2.52 -5.00
N ASN A 69 4.67 2.94 -5.84
CA ASN A 69 4.45 3.03 -7.30
C ASN A 69 5.10 1.88 -8.10
N GLU A 70 6.21 1.33 -7.60
CA GLU A 70 6.94 0.27 -8.28
C GLU A 70 6.35 -1.12 -8.01
N TYR A 71 6.55 -2.05 -8.94
CA TYR A 71 6.20 -3.45 -8.69
C TYR A 71 7.15 -4.08 -7.68
N ILE A 72 6.70 -5.13 -7.02
CA ILE A 72 7.53 -5.97 -6.15
C ILE A 72 7.32 -7.44 -6.48
N VAL A 73 8.30 -8.25 -6.10
CA VAL A 73 8.21 -9.70 -6.16
C VAL A 73 8.32 -10.25 -4.74
N VAL A 74 7.35 -11.03 -4.35
CA VAL A 74 7.22 -11.61 -3.01
C VAL A 74 7.27 -13.13 -3.06
N ASN A 75 7.51 -13.78 -1.93
CA ASN A 75 7.74 -15.22 -1.85
C ASN A 75 8.92 -15.66 -2.74
N THR A 76 10.03 -14.96 -2.62
CA THR A 76 11.28 -15.28 -3.30
C THR A 76 12.24 -15.96 -2.30
N ASP A 77 13.38 -16.43 -2.78
CA ASP A 77 14.46 -16.94 -1.92
C ASP A 77 15.08 -15.82 -1.04
N GLU A 78 14.92 -14.54 -1.46
CA GLU A 78 15.32 -13.39 -0.65
C GLU A 78 14.28 -13.12 0.42
N LYS A 79 14.72 -12.92 1.66
CA LYS A 79 13.84 -12.58 2.78
C LYS A 79 13.46 -11.09 2.74
N GLU A 80 12.17 -10.82 2.89
CA GLU A 80 11.65 -9.47 2.95
C GLU A 80 12.05 -8.81 4.27
N PHE A 81 12.58 -7.60 4.21
CA PHE A 81 12.91 -6.81 5.40
C PHE A 81 11.62 -6.34 6.05
N ASP A 82 11.47 -6.61 7.34
CA ASP A 82 10.29 -6.25 8.12
C ASP A 82 10.55 -4.95 8.92
N TYR A 83 11.35 -5.02 9.95
CA TYR A 83 11.72 -3.84 10.76
C TYR A 83 13.09 -4.01 11.42
N PRO A 84 13.73 -2.90 11.84
CA PRO A 84 14.96 -2.96 12.62
C PRO A 84 14.66 -3.30 14.08
N ASP A 85 15.37 -4.28 14.64
CA ASP A 85 15.25 -4.70 16.03
C ASP A 85 16.63 -4.54 16.72
N GLY A 86 16.88 -3.39 17.27
CA GLY A 86 18.16 -3.04 17.89
C GLY A 86 19.32 -3.13 16.91
N GLN A 87 20.26 -4.05 17.15
CA GLN A 87 21.41 -4.29 16.27
C GLN A 87 21.13 -5.32 15.16
N SER A 88 19.95 -5.92 15.14
CA SER A 88 19.54 -6.92 14.14
C SER A 88 18.37 -6.42 13.31
N ASN A 89 18.12 -7.09 12.20
CA ASN A 89 16.94 -6.85 11.37
C ASN A 89 15.99 -8.02 11.50
N LYS A 90 14.71 -7.74 11.55
CA LYS A 90 13.65 -8.74 11.40
C LYS A 90 13.29 -8.90 9.93
N TYR A 91 12.91 -10.12 9.58
CA TYR A 91 12.54 -10.48 8.24
C TYR A 91 11.21 -11.23 8.25
N THR A 92 10.43 -11.04 7.23
CA THR A 92 9.14 -11.70 7.05
C THR A 92 9.04 -12.34 5.67
N MET A 93 7.93 -13.03 5.42
CA MET A 93 7.55 -13.53 4.11
C MET A 93 6.09 -13.17 3.86
N TYR A 94 5.77 -12.84 2.63
CA TYR A 94 4.43 -12.47 2.23
C TYR A 94 3.40 -13.55 2.50
N LYS A 95 2.37 -13.22 3.27
CA LYS A 95 1.25 -14.11 3.63
C LYS A 95 -0.07 -13.69 2.97
N GLY A 96 -0.03 -12.68 2.11
CA GLY A 96 -1.21 -12.16 1.44
C GLY A 96 -1.69 -13.02 0.27
N LYS A 97 -2.88 -12.68 -0.24
CA LYS A 97 -3.49 -13.36 -1.39
C LYS A 97 -3.20 -12.67 -2.72
N ALA A 98 -2.83 -11.40 -2.70
CA ALA A 98 -2.58 -10.62 -3.92
C ALA A 98 -1.32 -11.12 -4.66
N GLY A 99 -1.23 -10.72 -5.92
CA GLY A 99 -0.09 -11.04 -6.76
C GLY A 99 -0.38 -12.13 -7.80
N ILE A 100 0.40 -12.08 -8.88
CA ILE A 100 0.32 -13.00 -10.01
C ILE A 100 1.53 -13.93 -9.93
N LYS A 101 1.31 -15.25 -9.99
CA LYS A 101 2.41 -16.24 -9.96
C LYS A 101 3.37 -16.03 -11.12
N LEU A 102 4.66 -16.08 -10.84
CA LEU A 102 5.75 -15.92 -11.80
C LEU A 102 6.19 -17.25 -12.40
N ASN A 103 5.24 -17.99 -13.04
CA ASN A 103 5.64 -19.07 -13.91
C ASN A 103 6.48 -18.53 -15.10
N PHE A 104 7.14 -19.40 -15.85
CA PHE A 104 8.04 -18.99 -16.92
C PHE A 104 7.39 -18.00 -17.91
N PHE A 105 6.16 -18.26 -18.33
CA PHE A 105 5.45 -17.40 -19.28
C PHE A 105 5.18 -16.00 -18.69
N ASN A 106 4.70 -15.94 -17.46
CA ASN A 106 4.47 -14.67 -16.76
C ASN A 106 5.77 -13.92 -16.51
N ARG A 107 6.88 -14.61 -16.21
CA ARG A 107 8.20 -13.97 -16.08
C ARG A 107 8.60 -13.25 -17.36
N VAL A 108 8.43 -13.89 -18.52
CA VAL A 108 8.70 -13.27 -19.82
C VAL A 108 7.80 -12.06 -20.05
N LEU A 109 6.48 -12.20 -19.85
CA LEU A 109 5.52 -11.10 -20.04
C LEU A 109 5.85 -9.90 -19.16
N PHE A 110 6.10 -10.13 -17.86
CA PHE A 110 6.40 -9.04 -16.94
C PHE A 110 7.79 -8.45 -17.16
N SER A 111 8.75 -9.23 -17.63
CA SER A 111 10.06 -8.70 -18.02
C SER A 111 9.95 -7.70 -19.18
N ILE A 112 9.08 -7.98 -20.14
CA ILE A 112 8.80 -7.07 -21.26
C ILE A 112 8.00 -5.85 -20.77
N LYS A 113 6.94 -6.08 -20.00
CA LYS A 113 6.05 -5.02 -19.49
C LYS A 113 6.78 -4.01 -18.62
N GLU A 114 7.62 -4.48 -17.70
CA GLU A 114 8.36 -3.63 -16.76
C GLU A 114 9.74 -3.20 -17.29
N GLY A 115 10.12 -3.65 -18.50
CA GLY A 115 11.41 -3.34 -19.12
C GLY A 115 12.61 -3.90 -18.32
N SER A 116 12.43 -4.97 -17.56
CA SER A 116 13.42 -5.47 -16.61
C SER A 116 13.83 -6.91 -16.92
N LEU A 117 14.98 -7.09 -17.56
CA LEU A 117 15.55 -8.43 -17.78
C LEU A 117 15.89 -9.15 -16.47
N LYS A 118 16.07 -8.42 -15.37
CA LYS A 118 16.34 -9.02 -14.05
C LYS A 118 15.20 -9.90 -13.55
N LEU A 119 13.95 -9.59 -13.91
CA LEU A 119 12.81 -10.47 -13.64
C LEU A 119 12.95 -11.84 -14.30
N LEU A 120 13.56 -11.89 -15.49
CA LEU A 120 13.72 -13.14 -16.23
C LEU A 120 14.91 -13.96 -15.73
N VAL A 121 16.05 -13.33 -15.44
CA VAL A 121 17.31 -14.02 -15.16
C VAL A 121 17.62 -14.20 -13.67
N SER A 122 16.89 -13.57 -12.77
CA SER A 122 17.13 -13.66 -11.34
C SER A 122 16.93 -15.10 -10.84
N SER A 123 17.92 -15.62 -10.14
CA SER A 123 17.86 -16.94 -9.49
C SER A 123 16.99 -16.93 -8.22
N ASN A 124 16.74 -15.76 -7.64
CA ASN A 124 15.95 -15.62 -6.41
C ASN A 124 14.44 -15.76 -6.66
N ILE A 125 14.01 -15.81 -7.92
CA ILE A 125 12.60 -15.93 -8.30
C ILE A 125 12.32 -17.35 -8.74
N ASP A 126 11.40 -18.00 -8.08
CA ASP A 126 10.92 -19.35 -8.39
C ASP A 126 9.47 -19.37 -8.91
N SER A 127 8.89 -20.57 -9.07
CA SER A 127 7.51 -20.77 -9.54
C SER A 127 6.43 -20.35 -8.53
N ASP A 128 6.77 -20.26 -7.25
CA ASP A 128 5.85 -19.86 -6.18
C ASP A 128 5.91 -18.37 -5.89
N SER A 129 6.93 -17.69 -6.41
CA SER A 129 7.07 -16.25 -6.36
C SER A 129 5.91 -15.57 -7.07
N LYS A 130 5.49 -14.42 -6.53
CA LYS A 130 4.40 -13.61 -7.07
C LYS A 130 4.87 -12.19 -7.32
N ILE A 131 4.47 -11.64 -8.46
CA ILE A 131 4.61 -10.21 -8.73
C ILE A 131 3.36 -9.47 -8.28
N ILE A 132 3.54 -8.36 -7.56
CA ILE A 132 2.48 -7.44 -7.17
C ILE A 132 2.69 -6.13 -7.93
N ILE A 133 1.70 -5.75 -8.72
CA ILE A 133 1.65 -4.53 -9.54
C ILE A 133 0.51 -3.63 -9.10
N TYR A 134 0.52 -2.37 -9.55
CA TYR A 134 -0.49 -1.36 -9.17
C TYR A 134 -0.64 -1.30 -7.65
N ARG A 135 0.46 -1.00 -6.97
CA ARG A 135 0.53 -0.92 -5.52
C ARG A 135 -0.01 0.40 -4.99
N ASN A 136 0.04 1.47 -5.78
CA ASN A 136 -0.62 2.72 -5.43
C ASN A 136 -2.13 2.48 -5.30
N VAL A 137 -2.70 2.83 -4.15
CA VAL A 137 -4.09 2.51 -3.81
C VAL A 137 -5.07 3.25 -4.69
N ILE A 138 -4.78 4.51 -5.03
CA ILE A 138 -5.61 5.35 -5.90
C ILE A 138 -5.64 4.78 -7.32
N ASP A 139 -4.47 4.50 -7.89
CA ASP A 139 -4.36 3.92 -9.22
C ASP A 139 -5.00 2.54 -9.32
N ARG A 140 -4.88 1.76 -8.23
CA ARG A 140 -5.45 0.43 -8.14
C ARG A 140 -6.98 0.47 -8.21
N VAL A 141 -7.63 1.30 -7.39
CA VAL A 141 -9.09 1.38 -7.37
C VAL A 141 -9.65 1.98 -8.65
N ARG A 142 -8.97 2.98 -9.24
CA ARG A 142 -9.33 3.53 -10.57
C ARG A 142 -9.29 2.49 -11.67
N LYS A 143 -8.35 1.53 -11.62
CA LYS A 143 -8.31 0.41 -12.58
C LYS A 143 -9.40 -0.63 -12.33
N ILE A 144 -9.76 -0.88 -11.07
CA ILE A 144 -10.81 -1.84 -10.73
C ILE A 144 -12.20 -1.31 -11.11
N MET A 145 -12.47 -0.04 -10.80
CA MET A 145 -13.76 0.60 -11.05
C MET A 145 -13.59 2.00 -11.68
N PRO A 146 -13.26 2.08 -12.98
CA PRO A 146 -12.91 3.35 -13.64
C PRO A 146 -14.09 4.30 -13.83
N ARG A 147 -15.32 3.89 -13.50
CA ARG A 147 -16.54 4.70 -13.65
C ARG A 147 -16.86 5.55 -12.41
N LEU A 148 -16.16 5.35 -11.32
CA LEU A 148 -16.33 6.15 -10.11
C LEU A 148 -15.36 7.33 -10.11
N SER A 149 -15.79 8.43 -9.53
CA SER A 149 -14.91 9.53 -9.12
C SER A 149 -14.41 9.24 -7.71
N TYR A 150 -13.12 9.28 -7.52
CA TYR A 150 -12.48 8.99 -6.23
C TYR A 150 -11.92 10.26 -5.62
N GLU A 151 -12.04 10.38 -4.30
CA GLU A 151 -11.24 11.34 -3.56
C GLU A 151 -9.75 10.97 -3.61
N GLU A 152 -8.89 11.98 -3.49
CA GLU A 152 -7.44 11.81 -3.58
C GLU A 152 -6.78 11.67 -2.21
N ASP A 153 -7.55 11.54 -1.15
CA ASP A 153 -7.09 11.43 0.24
C ASP A 153 -7.58 10.11 0.88
N PRO A 154 -6.97 8.96 0.53
CA PRO A 154 -7.26 7.70 1.18
C PRO A 154 -6.71 7.70 2.60
N TYR A 155 -7.47 7.14 3.54
CA TYR A 155 -7.06 7.04 4.93
C TYR A 155 -7.05 5.60 5.43
N MET A 156 -6.23 5.35 6.44
CA MET A 156 -6.04 4.01 6.98
C MET A 156 -6.90 3.79 8.22
N VAL A 157 -7.51 2.61 8.32
CA VAL A 157 -8.28 2.16 9.48
C VAL A 157 -7.81 0.80 9.94
N THR A 158 -7.97 0.52 11.24
CA THR A 158 -7.71 -0.80 11.83
C THR A 158 -9.03 -1.51 12.08
N VAL A 159 -9.14 -2.74 11.60
CA VAL A 159 -10.29 -3.62 11.86
C VAL A 159 -9.77 -5.02 12.14
N ASP A 160 -10.13 -5.60 13.28
CA ASP A 160 -9.71 -6.94 13.69
C ASP A 160 -8.18 -7.16 13.58
N GLY A 161 -7.39 -6.20 14.02
CA GLY A 161 -5.94 -6.25 14.01
C GLY A 161 -5.28 -6.11 12.64
N LYS A 162 -6.03 -5.75 11.59
CA LYS A 162 -5.54 -5.56 10.22
C LYS A 162 -5.72 -4.12 9.78
N LEU A 163 -4.82 -3.68 8.93
CA LEU A 163 -4.85 -2.36 8.31
C LEU A 163 -5.64 -2.41 6.98
N TYR A 164 -6.57 -1.48 6.81
CA TYR A 164 -7.36 -1.31 5.59
C TYR A 164 -7.25 0.14 5.11
N TRP A 165 -7.13 0.30 3.80
CA TRP A 165 -7.30 1.59 3.16
C TRP A 165 -8.77 1.84 2.90
N MET A 166 -9.27 3.00 3.29
CA MET A 166 -10.59 3.52 2.95
C MET A 166 -10.44 4.71 2.03
N MET A 167 -11.32 4.79 1.04
CA MET A 167 -11.36 5.87 0.09
C MET A 167 -12.81 6.15 -0.30
N ASP A 168 -13.20 7.40 -0.26
CA ASP A 168 -14.52 7.80 -0.70
C ASP A 168 -14.60 7.82 -2.23
N ALA A 169 -15.72 7.35 -2.75
CA ALA A 169 -15.96 7.27 -4.18
C ALA A 169 -17.40 7.66 -4.50
N TYR A 170 -17.57 8.35 -5.61
CA TYR A 170 -18.85 8.92 -6.03
C TYR A 170 -19.22 8.46 -7.42
N THR A 171 -20.51 8.20 -7.60
CA THR A 171 -21.12 8.12 -8.94
C THR A 171 -21.41 9.53 -9.42
N THR A 172 -21.14 9.79 -10.68
CA THR A 172 -21.34 11.12 -11.29
C THR A 172 -22.26 11.01 -12.50
N SER A 173 -23.12 11.99 -12.70
CA SER A 173 -24.00 12.06 -13.86
C SER A 173 -24.33 13.51 -14.20
N SER A 174 -24.23 13.89 -15.48
CA SER A 174 -24.70 15.18 -15.99
C SER A 174 -26.20 15.18 -16.33
N TYR A 175 -26.87 14.04 -16.22
CA TYR A 175 -28.30 13.88 -16.59
C TYR A 175 -29.24 13.84 -15.40
N TYR A 176 -28.75 14.06 -14.19
CA TYR A 176 -29.58 14.05 -12.99
C TYR A 176 -30.41 15.32 -12.92
N PRO A 177 -31.75 15.25 -12.87
CA PRO A 177 -32.60 16.44 -12.89
C PRO A 177 -32.43 17.28 -11.62
N TYR A 178 -32.44 18.59 -11.76
CA TYR A 178 -32.34 19.57 -10.67
C TYR A 178 -31.03 19.54 -9.86
N SER A 179 -29.98 18.91 -10.38
CA SER A 179 -28.67 18.93 -9.75
C SER A 179 -27.82 20.07 -10.29
N GLU A 180 -27.03 20.68 -9.42
CA GLU A 180 -26.03 21.68 -9.80
C GLU A 180 -24.69 21.02 -10.03
N PRO A 181 -23.91 21.48 -11.04
CA PRO A 181 -22.53 21.04 -11.23
C PRO A 181 -21.66 21.46 -10.05
N ILE A 182 -20.79 20.58 -9.57
CA ILE A 182 -19.94 20.85 -8.40
C ILE A 182 -18.79 21.78 -8.75
N ASP A 183 -18.20 21.62 -9.92
CA ASP A 183 -17.19 22.53 -10.41
C ASP A 183 -17.86 23.63 -11.23
N GLY A 184 -17.77 24.86 -10.77
CA GLY A 184 -18.22 26.04 -11.48
C GLY A 184 -17.53 26.30 -12.82
N ASN A 185 -16.74 25.34 -13.28
CA ASN A 185 -16.01 25.38 -14.53
C ASN A 185 -16.45 24.21 -15.42
N THR A 186 -17.28 24.53 -16.44
CA THR A 186 -17.63 23.66 -17.55
C THR A 186 -18.45 22.41 -17.25
N GLY A 187 -19.60 22.63 -16.66
CA GLY A 187 -20.80 21.84 -16.97
C GLY A 187 -20.64 20.39 -17.24
N SER A 188 -20.57 19.53 -16.25
CA SER A 188 -21.07 18.20 -16.49
C SER A 188 -20.95 17.20 -15.33
N THR A 189 -20.57 17.57 -14.14
CA THR A 189 -20.46 16.51 -13.15
C THR A 189 -21.30 16.84 -11.93
N ASN A 190 -22.43 16.15 -11.79
CA ASN A 190 -23.27 16.20 -10.62
C ASN A 190 -23.02 14.96 -9.78
N TYR A 191 -22.84 15.10 -8.48
CA TYR A 191 -22.60 13.97 -7.61
C TYR A 191 -23.92 13.25 -7.28
N ILE A 192 -23.84 11.95 -7.36
CA ILE A 192 -24.78 11.07 -6.71
C ILE A 192 -23.96 10.21 -5.76
N ARG A 193 -24.23 10.34 -4.50
CA ARG A 193 -23.57 9.55 -3.46
C ARG A 193 -24.05 8.11 -3.49
#